data_023a6394fe44cdce5e35c2fdc6ed2924
#
_entry.id   023a6394fe44cdce5e35c2fdc6ed2924
#
_cell.length_a   1.000
_cell.length_b   1.000
_cell.length_c   1.000
_cell.angle_alpha   90.00
_cell.angle_beta   90.00
_cell.angle_gamma   90.00
#
_symmetry.space_group_name_H-M   'P 1'
#
loop_
_entity.id
_entity.type
_entity.pdbx_description
1 polymer ?
#
loop_
_entity_poly.entity_id
_entity_poly.type
_entity_poly.pdbx_seq_one_letter_code
_entity_poly.pdbx_strand_id
1 'polypeptide(L)'
;MNAPVGARGTEFAVVVERGKIQEFAAAMQSTDPAYRGPAAVVPPTFLASSALWAPEGARVDVGFDRKRLLHGEQEYVFHGPPPRAGQVLTACDRIEDRYEKPGKRGGTMRFAVVVTEYRAEDGTLVAEGRSTLIETAPRAGGAG
;
A
#
# COMPACT_ATOMS: atom_id res chain seq x y z
N MET A 1 1.93 20.31 -3.90
CA MET A 1 2.10 20.07 -5.37
C MET A 1 1.81 18.62 -5.65
N ASN A 2 1.01 18.33 -6.65
CA ASN A 2 0.66 16.96 -7.00
C ASN A 2 1.78 16.30 -7.79
N ALA A 3 2.35 15.22 -7.28
CA ALA A 3 3.30 14.45 -8.06
C ALA A 3 2.62 13.87 -9.31
N PRO A 4 3.29 13.87 -10.48
CA PRO A 4 2.71 13.38 -11.73
C PRO A 4 2.65 11.86 -11.79
N VAL A 5 1.91 11.33 -12.77
CA VAL A 5 2.01 9.91 -13.16
C VAL A 5 3.46 9.58 -13.49
N GLY A 6 3.93 8.43 -13.02
CA GLY A 6 5.32 8.00 -13.13
C GLY A 6 6.22 8.46 -11.99
N ALA A 7 5.79 9.39 -11.14
CA ALA A 7 6.57 9.78 -9.96
C ALA A 7 6.78 8.58 -9.03
N ARG A 8 7.99 8.45 -8.50
CA ARG A 8 8.38 7.35 -7.61
C ARG A 8 8.75 7.89 -6.23
N GLY A 9 8.48 7.09 -5.22
CA GLY A 9 9.01 7.30 -3.88
C GLY A 9 10.46 6.86 -3.76
N THR A 10 10.99 6.91 -2.55
CA THR A 10 12.31 6.36 -2.22
C THR A 10 12.18 4.91 -1.82
N GLU A 11 13.10 4.07 -2.26
CA GLU A 11 13.16 2.66 -1.86
C GLU A 11 13.40 2.54 -0.35
N PHE A 12 12.75 1.57 0.26
CA PHE A 12 12.97 1.22 1.67
C PHE A 12 12.90 -0.29 1.88
N ALA A 13 13.63 -0.77 2.90
CA ALA A 13 13.65 -2.19 3.22
C ALA A 13 12.41 -2.60 4.02
N VAL A 14 11.88 -3.76 3.68
CA VAL A 14 10.81 -4.43 4.43
C VAL A 14 11.34 -5.78 4.88
N VAL A 15 11.64 -5.91 6.16
CA VAL A 15 12.04 -7.17 6.76
C VAL A 15 10.80 -7.97 7.11
N VAL A 16 10.65 -9.15 6.51
CA VAL A 16 9.53 -10.03 6.77
C VAL A 16 9.81 -10.80 8.07
N GLU A 17 9.28 -10.32 9.17
CA GLU A 17 9.53 -10.87 10.50
C GLU A 17 8.49 -11.92 10.88
N ARG A 18 8.97 -13.06 11.34
CA ARG A 18 8.14 -14.17 11.80
C ARG A 18 7.13 -13.76 12.88
N GLY A 19 7.59 -13.00 13.88
CA GLY A 19 6.73 -12.52 14.95
C GLY A 19 5.61 -11.60 14.45
N LYS A 20 5.91 -10.76 13.45
CA LYS A 20 4.92 -9.88 12.83
C LYS A 20 3.88 -10.66 12.01
N ILE A 21 4.29 -11.70 11.30
CA ILE A 21 3.35 -12.61 10.62
C ILE A 21 2.40 -13.24 11.63
N GLN A 22 2.95 -13.73 12.75
CA GLN A 22 2.16 -14.36 13.80
C GLN A 22 1.15 -13.40 14.44
N GLU A 23 1.57 -12.17 14.74
CA GLU A 23 0.69 -11.12 15.26
C GLU A 23 -0.41 -10.76 14.26
N PHE A 24 -0.07 -10.62 12.98
CA PHE A 24 -1.03 -10.31 11.93
C PHE A 24 -2.07 -11.42 11.76
N ALA A 25 -1.62 -12.68 11.76
CA ALA A 25 -2.51 -13.84 11.69
C ALA A 25 -3.46 -13.91 12.92
N ALA A 26 -2.93 -13.63 14.11
CA ALA A 26 -3.74 -13.57 15.32
C ALA A 26 -4.80 -12.46 15.25
N ALA A 27 -4.44 -11.29 14.71
CA ALA A 27 -5.39 -10.19 14.52
C ALA A 27 -6.50 -10.54 13.54
N MET A 28 -6.23 -11.39 12.54
CA MET A 28 -7.23 -11.93 11.62
C MET A 28 -8.02 -13.12 12.21
N GLN A 29 -7.70 -13.54 13.44
CA GLN A 29 -8.26 -14.73 14.06
C GLN A 29 -7.98 -16.02 13.27
N SER A 30 -6.88 -16.07 12.54
CA SER A 30 -6.46 -17.24 11.78
C SER A 30 -5.65 -18.20 12.65
N THR A 31 -5.97 -19.47 12.57
CA THR A 31 -5.22 -20.57 13.19
C THR A 31 -4.43 -21.40 12.19
N ASP A 32 -4.34 -20.93 10.95
CA ASP A 32 -3.64 -21.65 9.88
C ASP A 32 -2.16 -21.83 10.24
N PRO A 33 -1.65 -23.08 10.24
CA PRO A 33 -0.26 -23.38 10.56
C PRO A 33 0.73 -22.77 9.55
N ALA A 34 0.30 -22.41 8.34
CA ALA A 34 1.14 -21.75 7.35
C ALA A 34 1.71 -20.42 7.83
N TYR A 35 1.03 -19.74 8.77
CA TYR A 35 1.46 -18.46 9.34
C TYR A 35 2.33 -18.61 10.60
N ARG A 36 2.82 -19.81 10.86
CA ARG A 36 3.58 -20.13 12.06
C ARG A 36 4.91 -20.80 11.72
N GLY A 37 5.84 -20.72 12.67
CA GLY A 37 7.12 -21.37 12.53
C GLY A 37 8.16 -20.62 11.70
N PRO A 38 9.38 -21.19 11.54
CA PRO A 38 10.51 -20.49 10.90
C PRO A 38 10.29 -20.17 9.42
N ALA A 39 9.45 -20.94 8.73
CA ALA A 39 9.15 -20.75 7.31
C ALA A 39 7.74 -20.19 7.08
N ALA A 40 7.18 -19.47 8.06
CA ALA A 40 5.85 -18.88 7.95
C ALA A 40 5.72 -18.04 6.68
N VAL A 41 4.60 -18.21 5.97
CA VAL A 41 4.27 -17.36 4.83
C VAL A 41 3.51 -16.13 5.27
N VAL A 42 3.61 -15.05 4.53
CA VAL A 42 2.81 -13.85 4.80
C VAL A 42 1.33 -14.13 4.48
N PRO A 43 0.39 -13.70 5.34
CA PRO A 43 -1.03 -13.65 4.98
C PRO A 43 -1.26 -12.77 3.74
N PRO A 44 -2.35 -12.98 2.99
CA PRO A 44 -2.57 -12.30 1.71
C PRO A 44 -2.50 -10.76 1.75
N THR A 45 -2.86 -10.14 2.86
CA THR A 45 -2.87 -8.68 3.03
C THR A 45 -1.76 -8.16 3.94
N PHE A 46 -0.82 -9.01 4.34
CA PHE A 46 0.28 -8.66 5.25
C PHE A 46 1.12 -7.47 4.77
N LEU A 47 1.32 -7.35 3.45
CA LEU A 47 2.15 -6.29 2.89
C LEU A 47 1.58 -4.88 3.14
N ALA A 48 0.31 -4.75 3.50
CA ALA A 48 -0.26 -3.48 3.95
C ALA A 48 0.49 -2.92 5.16
N SER A 49 1.00 -3.78 6.04
CA SER A 49 1.74 -3.37 7.23
C SER A 49 3.09 -2.70 6.91
N SER A 50 3.63 -2.91 5.71
CA SER A 50 4.88 -2.28 5.28
C SER A 50 4.83 -0.75 5.30
N ALA A 51 3.64 -0.17 5.16
CA ALA A 51 3.44 1.27 5.27
C ALA A 51 3.84 1.83 6.65
N LEU A 52 3.76 1.00 7.70
CA LEU A 52 4.14 1.38 9.06
C LEU A 52 5.66 1.50 9.25
N TRP A 53 6.44 0.88 8.37
CA TRP A 53 7.90 0.84 8.45
C TRP A 53 8.58 1.73 7.42
N ALA A 54 7.81 2.37 6.55
CA ALA A 54 8.36 3.30 5.58
C ALA A 54 8.98 4.51 6.30
N PRO A 55 10.25 4.85 6.01
CA PRO A 55 10.86 6.07 6.53
C PRO A 55 10.05 7.31 6.12
N GLU A 56 10.16 8.36 6.93
CA GLU A 56 9.53 9.64 6.58
C GLU A 56 9.98 10.10 5.18
N GLY A 57 9.03 10.48 4.35
CA GLY A 57 9.27 10.94 2.98
C GLY A 57 9.56 9.84 1.96
N ALA A 58 9.62 8.57 2.35
CA ALA A 58 9.86 7.48 1.40
C ALA A 58 8.64 7.19 0.52
N ARG A 59 7.43 7.36 1.06
CA ARG A 59 6.19 7.15 0.31
C ARG A 59 5.96 8.29 -0.67
N VAL A 60 5.43 7.97 -1.85
CA VAL A 60 5.06 8.99 -2.83
C VAL A 60 3.92 9.87 -2.30
N ASP A 61 4.04 11.19 -2.44
CA ASP A 61 2.99 12.12 -2.05
C ASP A 61 2.06 12.40 -3.22
N VAL A 62 0.81 11.96 -3.09
CA VAL A 62 -0.22 12.21 -4.10
C VAL A 62 -0.77 13.65 -4.06
N GLY A 63 -0.45 14.41 -3.03
CA GLY A 63 -0.88 15.81 -2.88
C GLY A 63 -2.37 15.98 -2.56
N PHE A 64 -3.02 14.97 -2.00
CA PHE A 64 -4.43 15.03 -1.62
C PHE A 64 -4.62 15.58 -0.20
N ASP A 65 -5.71 16.30 0.02
CA ASP A 65 -6.10 16.75 1.34
C ASP A 65 -6.48 15.57 2.24
N ARG A 66 -5.70 15.34 3.28
CA ARG A 66 -5.90 14.24 4.23
C ARG A 66 -7.29 14.22 4.88
N LYS A 67 -7.92 15.38 5.04
CA LYS A 67 -9.27 15.49 5.63
C LYS A 67 -10.36 14.96 4.70
N ARG A 68 -10.05 14.83 3.43
CA ARG A 68 -10.96 14.37 2.38
C ARG A 68 -10.48 13.10 1.70
N LEU A 69 -9.45 12.46 2.27
CA LEU A 69 -8.82 11.27 1.72
C LEU A 69 -9.59 10.00 2.10
N LEU A 70 -9.91 9.19 1.12
CA LEU A 70 -10.44 7.85 1.28
C LEU A 70 -9.52 6.84 0.60
N HIS A 71 -9.46 5.65 1.17
CA HIS A 71 -8.86 4.48 0.53
C HIS A 71 -9.99 3.72 -0.18
N GLY A 72 -10.01 3.80 -1.50
CA GLY A 72 -11.13 3.26 -2.29
C GLY A 72 -10.97 1.81 -2.65
N GLU A 73 -9.74 1.35 -2.90
CA GLU A 73 -9.44 -0.01 -3.33
C GLU A 73 -8.03 -0.41 -2.92
N GLN A 74 -7.85 -1.69 -2.62
CA GLN A 74 -6.55 -2.29 -2.37
C GLN A 74 -6.49 -3.65 -3.05
N GLU A 75 -5.45 -3.87 -3.85
CA GLU A 75 -5.18 -5.13 -4.54
C GLU A 75 -3.74 -5.54 -4.27
N TYR A 76 -3.50 -6.84 -4.10
CA TYR A 76 -2.16 -7.43 -4.05
C TYR A 76 -2.02 -8.46 -5.15
N VAL A 77 -0.94 -8.33 -5.93
CA VAL A 77 -0.58 -9.26 -6.99
C VAL A 77 0.74 -9.92 -6.62
N PHE A 78 0.74 -11.23 -6.50
CA PHE A 78 1.94 -12.02 -6.21
C PHE A 78 2.45 -12.65 -7.51
N HIS A 79 3.73 -12.41 -7.82
CA HIS A 79 4.38 -12.88 -9.05
C HIS A 79 5.16 -14.19 -8.83
N GLY A 80 4.73 -15.00 -7.90
CA GLY A 80 5.34 -16.24 -7.52
C GLY A 80 4.94 -16.66 -6.12
N PRO A 81 5.71 -17.48 -5.43
CA PRO A 81 5.43 -17.85 -4.05
C PRO A 81 5.35 -16.61 -3.17
N PRO A 82 4.42 -16.56 -2.20
CA PRO A 82 4.33 -15.44 -1.27
C PRO A 82 5.61 -15.33 -0.44
N PRO A 83 5.99 -14.11 -0.01
CA PRO A 83 7.13 -13.92 0.88
C PRO A 83 7.00 -14.74 2.15
N ARG A 84 8.16 -15.12 2.71
CA ARG A 84 8.27 -15.91 3.93
C ARG A 84 9.07 -15.18 4.99
N ALA A 85 8.88 -15.58 6.22
CA ALA A 85 9.68 -15.11 7.36
C ALA A 85 11.19 -15.18 7.06
N GLY A 86 11.90 -14.11 7.39
CA GLY A 86 13.34 -13.97 7.16
C GLY A 86 13.74 -13.33 5.86
N GLN A 87 12.84 -13.20 4.90
CA GLN A 87 13.12 -12.47 3.65
C GLN A 87 13.19 -10.96 3.89
N VAL A 88 14.08 -10.31 3.17
CA VAL A 88 14.17 -8.85 3.10
C VAL A 88 13.72 -8.42 1.71
N LEU A 89 12.71 -7.58 1.67
CA LEU A 89 12.19 -7.01 0.43
C LEU A 89 12.57 -5.53 0.34
N THR A 90 12.71 -5.04 -0.87
CA THR A 90 12.79 -3.61 -1.15
C THR A 90 11.44 -3.15 -1.68
N ALA A 91 10.85 -2.15 -1.03
CA ALA A 91 9.58 -1.56 -1.43
C ALA A 91 9.80 -0.18 -2.05
N CYS A 92 9.06 0.13 -3.11
CA CYS A 92 9.08 1.45 -3.73
C CYS A 92 7.72 1.77 -4.33
N ASP A 93 7.20 2.94 -4.01
CA ASP A 93 5.96 3.44 -4.59
C ASP A 93 6.18 4.06 -5.96
N ARG A 94 5.17 3.98 -6.81
CA ARG A 94 5.02 4.83 -8.01
C ARG A 94 3.57 5.22 -8.20
N ILE A 95 3.34 6.39 -8.76
CA ILE A 95 2.00 6.80 -9.21
C ILE A 95 1.78 6.20 -10.59
N GLU A 96 0.81 5.31 -10.70
CA GLU A 96 0.50 4.63 -11.96
C GLU A 96 -0.53 5.39 -12.77
N ASP A 97 -1.52 5.97 -12.12
CA ASP A 97 -2.61 6.67 -12.80
C ASP A 97 -3.18 7.79 -11.94
N ARG A 98 -3.76 8.78 -12.60
CA ARG A 98 -4.57 9.85 -12.00
C ARG A 98 -5.77 10.12 -12.87
N TYR A 99 -6.93 10.25 -12.27
CA TYR A 99 -8.15 10.60 -12.98
C TYR A 99 -9.14 11.32 -12.08
N GLU A 100 -10.17 11.88 -12.68
CA GLU A 100 -11.21 12.61 -11.97
C GLU A 100 -12.60 12.06 -12.34
N LYS A 101 -13.53 12.19 -11.41
CA LYS A 101 -14.93 11.87 -11.61
C LYS A 101 -15.80 12.92 -10.93
N PRO A 102 -16.98 13.23 -11.51
CA PRO A 102 -17.94 14.09 -10.82
C PRO A 102 -18.42 13.42 -9.53
N GLY A 103 -18.50 14.18 -8.46
CA GLY A 103 -19.10 13.73 -7.21
C GLY A 103 -20.63 13.67 -7.30
N LYS A 104 -21.23 12.66 -6.66
CA LYS A 104 -22.70 12.51 -6.66
C LYS A 104 -23.44 13.71 -6.04
N ARG A 105 -22.78 14.46 -5.18
CA ARG A 105 -23.33 15.65 -4.50
C ARG A 105 -22.74 16.96 -5.04
N GLY A 106 -22.23 16.94 -6.26
CA GLY A 106 -21.52 18.06 -6.88
C GLY A 106 -20.01 18.03 -6.61
N GLY A 107 -19.28 18.91 -7.30
CA GLY A 107 -17.82 18.99 -7.24
C GLY A 107 -17.11 17.85 -7.98
N THR A 108 -15.80 17.84 -7.85
CA THR A 108 -14.92 16.86 -8.50
C THR A 108 -14.23 15.99 -7.48
N MET A 109 -14.28 14.69 -7.67
CA MET A 109 -13.47 13.71 -6.93
C MET A 109 -12.19 13.43 -7.72
N ARG A 110 -11.04 13.43 -7.05
CA ARG A 110 -9.75 13.11 -7.65
C ARG A 110 -9.29 11.73 -7.18
N PHE A 111 -8.73 10.97 -8.12
CA PHE A 111 -8.25 9.60 -7.89
C PHE A 111 -6.78 9.52 -8.23
N ALA A 112 -6.04 8.74 -7.45
CA ALA A 112 -4.68 8.36 -7.73
C ALA A 112 -4.50 6.87 -7.47
N VAL A 113 -3.91 6.17 -8.44
CA VAL A 113 -3.52 4.77 -8.28
C VAL A 113 -2.04 4.75 -7.95
N VAL A 114 -1.72 4.27 -6.75
CA VAL A 114 -0.34 4.09 -6.29
C VAL A 114 -0.02 2.61 -6.27
N VAL A 115 1.04 2.24 -6.94
CA VAL A 115 1.57 0.88 -6.93
C VAL A 115 2.82 0.85 -6.08
N THR A 116 2.85 -0.05 -5.09
CA THR A 116 4.06 -0.36 -4.32
C THR A 116 4.65 -1.65 -4.87
N GLU A 117 5.83 -1.57 -5.44
CA GLU A 117 6.58 -2.73 -5.91
C GLU A 117 7.42 -3.31 -4.77
N TYR A 118 7.34 -4.62 -4.58
CA TYR A 118 8.14 -5.35 -3.60
C TYR A 118 9.10 -6.28 -4.35
N ARG A 119 10.40 -6.07 -4.16
CA ARG A 119 11.44 -6.84 -4.82
C ARG A 119 12.28 -7.62 -3.83
N ALA A 120 12.67 -8.83 -4.22
CA ALA A 120 13.65 -9.63 -3.48
C ALA A 120 15.06 -9.02 -3.59
N GLU A 121 16.01 -9.54 -2.82
CA GLU A 121 17.41 -9.06 -2.82
C GLU A 121 18.09 -9.16 -4.18
N ASP A 122 17.71 -10.14 -5.00
CA ASP A 122 18.20 -10.30 -6.38
C ASP A 122 17.54 -9.37 -7.41
N GLY A 123 16.62 -8.50 -6.96
CA GLY A 123 15.88 -7.58 -7.82
C GLY A 123 14.60 -8.15 -8.44
N THR A 124 14.29 -9.42 -8.21
CA THR A 124 13.05 -10.04 -8.71
C THR A 124 11.83 -9.36 -8.13
N LEU A 125 10.88 -8.98 -8.97
CA LEU A 125 9.58 -8.45 -8.54
C LEU A 125 8.75 -9.59 -7.94
N VAL A 126 8.54 -9.53 -6.63
CA VAL A 126 7.85 -10.58 -5.85
C VAL A 126 6.36 -10.31 -5.77
N ALA A 127 5.99 -9.06 -5.53
CA ALA A 127 4.61 -8.66 -5.37
C ALA A 127 4.41 -7.18 -5.70
N GLU A 128 3.18 -6.80 -5.94
CA GLU A 128 2.74 -5.42 -6.07
C GLU A 128 1.51 -5.19 -5.19
N GLY A 129 1.49 -4.06 -4.50
CA GLY A 129 0.30 -3.55 -3.81
C GLY A 129 -0.26 -2.38 -4.61
N ARG A 130 -1.52 -2.44 -5.02
CA ARG A 130 -2.19 -1.38 -5.78
C ARG A 130 -3.24 -0.73 -4.90
N SER A 131 -3.07 0.56 -4.63
CA SER A 131 -3.99 1.35 -3.82
C SER A 131 -4.65 2.41 -4.67
N THR A 132 -5.97 2.48 -4.64
CA THR A 132 -6.70 3.60 -5.22
C THR A 132 -7.05 4.57 -4.11
N LEU A 133 -6.44 5.75 -4.14
CA LEU A 133 -6.69 6.83 -3.20
C LEU A 133 -7.67 7.82 -3.83
N ILE A 134 -8.61 8.31 -3.02
CA ILE A 134 -9.66 9.21 -3.48
C ILE A 134 -9.65 10.46 -2.60
N GLU A 135 -9.55 11.62 -3.24
CA GLU A 135 -9.88 12.88 -2.58
C GLU A 135 -11.33 13.23 -2.93
N THR A 136 -12.17 13.24 -1.92
CA THR A 136 -13.59 13.59 -2.11
C THR A 136 -13.76 15.06 -2.47
N ALA A 137 -14.86 15.37 -3.16
CA ALA A 137 -15.20 16.76 -3.47
C ALA A 137 -15.35 17.59 -2.18
N PRO A 138 -14.96 18.86 -2.18
CA PRO A 138 -15.23 19.75 -1.04
C PRO A 138 -16.73 19.80 -0.74
N ARG A 139 -17.07 19.84 0.54
CA ARG A 139 -18.48 20.06 0.91
C ARG A 139 -18.92 21.47 0.47
N ALA A 140 -20.01 21.57 -0.28
CA ALA A 140 -20.61 22.83 -0.60
C ALA A 140 -21.15 23.47 0.69
N GLY A 141 -20.69 24.70 1.03
CA GLY A 141 -21.28 25.54 2.07
C GLY A 141 -21.06 25.08 3.50
N GLY A 142 -19.81 25.08 3.93
CA GLY A 142 -19.44 25.09 5.34
C GLY A 142 -18.83 26.45 5.71
N ALA A 143 -19.59 27.50 5.52
CA ALA A 143 -19.29 28.75 6.19
C ALA A 143 -19.92 28.69 7.59
N GLY A 144 -19.07 28.57 8.62
CA GLY A 144 -19.45 28.60 10.01
C GLY A 144 -18.22 28.68 10.85
#